data_b2c3ccf909bc5dafdd73ffc5417b0a76
#
_entry.id   b2c3ccf909bc5dafdd73ffc5417b0a76
#
_cell.length_a   1.000
_cell.length_b   1.000
_cell.length_c   1.000
_cell.angle_alpha   90.00
_cell.angle_beta   90.00
_cell.angle_gamma   90.00
#
_symmetry.space_group_name_H-M   'P 1'
#
loop_
_entity.id
_entity.type
_entity.pdbx_description
1 polymer ?
#
loop_
_entity_poly.entity_id
_entity_poly.type
_entity_poly.pdbx_seq_one_letter_code
_entity_poly.pdbx_strand_id
1 'polypeptide(L)'
;MLPWRPVVRQAYSCSRVITLRVPLRLSHTRAYAARRVSWPLWLGITGASVAAALAVPALPLYLEAPMDRTVKEPKSSMDVPVYMQTAGTNVNHTSSILRLVGFGVRTVTFLGFHVYVAGLYVAEDALEASRKPLASGDVDLEKQLQDWLEAGVPCAIRIMPVRSTDFAHLRDGLVRAINVRAKHARALPDTYDMSDEVENSLSRNVHDLKSLFPRTKVQRGHALDLVVQKTQAHTYGLSLQYNGTELGFVESERVSERGSRRPFTLPVSLLLAYVGMHPDISEALRTSIRHGLTHELP
;
A
#
# COMPACT_ATOMS: atom_id res chain seq x y z
N MET A 1 -54.15 -16.38 -30.33
CA MET A 1 -53.72 -17.69 -29.83
C MET A 1 -52.62 -18.23 -30.76
N LEU A 2 -51.35 -18.11 -30.34
CA LEU A 2 -50.23 -18.71 -31.03
C LEU A 2 -49.43 -19.53 -29.99
N PRO A 3 -48.98 -20.75 -30.30
CA PRO A 3 -48.44 -21.67 -29.31
C PRO A 3 -46.95 -21.40 -29.01
N TRP A 4 -46.58 -21.54 -27.75
CA TRP A 4 -45.26 -21.57 -27.21
C TRP A 4 -44.42 -22.71 -27.79
N ARG A 5 -43.18 -22.44 -28.24
CA ARG A 5 -42.17 -23.45 -28.54
C ARG A 5 -41.09 -23.42 -27.44
N PRO A 6 -40.67 -24.56 -26.89
CA PRO A 6 -39.59 -24.64 -25.94
C PRO A 6 -38.22 -24.56 -26.64
N VAL A 7 -37.32 -23.72 -26.14
CA VAL A 7 -35.92 -23.65 -26.56
C VAL A 7 -35.15 -24.77 -25.88
N VAL A 8 -34.64 -25.70 -26.67
CA VAL A 8 -33.73 -26.77 -26.22
C VAL A 8 -32.36 -26.17 -25.95
N ARG A 9 -31.87 -26.30 -24.71
CA ARG A 9 -30.49 -26.01 -24.36
C ARG A 9 -29.59 -27.16 -24.77
N GLN A 10 -28.72 -26.93 -25.73
CA GLN A 10 -27.61 -27.83 -26.06
C GLN A 10 -26.45 -27.62 -25.06
N ALA A 11 -26.17 -28.63 -24.27
CA ALA A 11 -25.02 -28.73 -23.41
C ALA A 11 -23.82 -29.17 -24.27
N TYR A 12 -22.81 -28.30 -24.39
CA TYR A 12 -21.49 -28.70 -24.90
C TYR A 12 -20.59 -29.08 -23.73
N SER A 13 -20.44 -30.39 -23.55
CA SER A 13 -19.36 -30.99 -22.76
C SER A 13 -18.13 -31.07 -23.66
N CYS A 14 -17.05 -30.43 -23.25
CA CYS A 14 -15.74 -30.65 -23.83
C CYS A 14 -14.69 -30.66 -22.73
N SER A 15 -14.54 -31.82 -22.08
CA SER A 15 -13.41 -32.14 -21.22
C SER A 15 -12.25 -32.60 -22.12
N ARG A 16 -11.22 -31.76 -22.28
CA ARG A 16 -9.90 -32.20 -22.73
C ARG A 16 -8.91 -32.06 -21.58
N VAL A 17 -8.66 -33.21 -20.96
CA VAL A 17 -7.51 -33.39 -20.06
C VAL A 17 -6.25 -33.50 -20.92
N ILE A 18 -5.38 -32.48 -20.88
CA ILE A 18 -4.06 -32.55 -21.51
C ILE A 18 -3.09 -33.03 -20.43
N THR A 19 -2.70 -34.29 -20.53
CA THR A 19 -1.63 -34.90 -19.73
C THR A 19 -0.29 -34.52 -20.37
N LEU A 20 0.43 -33.58 -19.79
CA LEU A 20 1.82 -33.30 -20.15
C LEU A 20 2.73 -34.35 -19.49
N ARG A 21 3.21 -35.30 -20.29
CA ARG A 21 4.31 -36.20 -19.90
C ARG A 21 5.63 -35.44 -20.03
N VAL A 22 6.29 -35.18 -18.91
CA VAL A 22 7.66 -34.69 -18.85
C VAL A 22 8.60 -35.89 -18.95
N PRO A 23 9.55 -35.98 -19.91
CA PRO A 23 10.52 -37.03 -19.94
C PRO A 23 11.64 -36.78 -18.93
N LEU A 24 11.81 -37.68 -17.97
CA LEU A 24 12.95 -37.73 -17.10
C LEU A 24 14.20 -38.10 -17.93
N ARG A 25 15.09 -37.16 -18.14
CA ARG A 25 16.46 -37.46 -18.63
C ARG A 25 17.34 -37.91 -17.46
N LEU A 26 17.65 -39.15 -17.43
CA LEU A 26 18.72 -39.73 -16.63
C LEU A 26 20.09 -39.24 -17.18
N SER A 27 20.76 -38.38 -16.44
CA SER A 27 22.16 -38.02 -16.72
C SER A 27 23.08 -39.03 -16.08
N HIS A 28 23.86 -39.73 -16.94
CA HIS A 28 24.91 -40.66 -16.55
C HIS A 28 26.00 -39.93 -15.76
N THR A 29 26.19 -40.30 -14.52
CA THR A 29 27.35 -39.94 -13.71
C THR A 29 28.56 -40.73 -14.20
N ARG A 30 29.52 -40.05 -14.83
CA ARG A 30 30.85 -40.60 -15.11
C ARG A 30 31.64 -40.60 -13.82
N ALA A 31 32.02 -41.83 -13.38
CA ALA A 31 33.00 -42.03 -12.31
C ALA A 31 34.40 -41.60 -12.80
N TYR A 32 34.97 -40.59 -12.14
CA TYR A 32 36.37 -40.24 -12.30
C TYR A 32 37.21 -41.10 -11.36
N ALA A 33 38.10 -41.90 -11.96
CA ALA A 33 39.08 -42.72 -11.26
C ALA A 33 40.10 -41.82 -10.53
N ALA A 34 40.24 -42.02 -9.25
CA ALA A 34 41.26 -41.37 -8.42
C ALA A 34 42.66 -41.86 -8.81
N ARG A 35 43.48 -41.00 -9.41
CA ARG A 35 44.90 -41.21 -9.57
C ARG A 35 45.60 -40.91 -8.24
N ARG A 36 46.25 -41.93 -7.66
CA ARG A 36 47.19 -41.78 -6.55
C ARG A 36 48.43 -41.03 -7.05
N VAL A 37 48.66 -39.84 -6.50
CA VAL A 37 49.92 -39.10 -6.65
C VAL A 37 50.73 -39.35 -5.38
N SER A 38 51.89 -40.00 -5.54
CA SER A 38 52.90 -40.19 -4.50
C SER A 38 53.64 -38.88 -4.24
N TRP A 39 53.74 -38.51 -2.98
CA TRP A 39 54.50 -37.34 -2.52
C TRP A 39 55.94 -37.72 -2.27
N PRO A 40 56.93 -36.98 -2.71
CA PRO A 40 58.27 -36.99 -2.15
C PRO A 40 58.41 -35.93 -1.03
N LEU A 41 58.87 -36.40 0.14
CA LEU A 41 59.34 -35.57 1.23
C LEU A 41 60.55 -34.76 0.81
N TRP A 42 60.44 -33.40 0.89
CA TRP A 42 61.60 -32.54 1.09
C TRP A 42 61.29 -31.48 2.15
N LEU A 43 62.10 -31.53 3.21
CA LEU A 43 62.25 -30.60 4.27
C LEU A 43 62.77 -29.23 3.73
N GLY A 44 62.23 -28.15 4.15
CA GLY A 44 62.76 -26.79 3.90
C GLY A 44 61.97 -25.75 4.65
N ILE A 45 62.53 -25.35 5.80
CA ILE A 45 62.13 -24.27 6.68
C ILE A 45 62.13 -22.97 5.91
N THR A 46 61.10 -22.15 6.05
CA THR A 46 61.20 -20.72 6.42
C THR A 46 59.75 -20.13 6.59
N GLY A 47 59.57 -19.48 7.72
CA GLY A 47 58.30 -18.85 8.10
C GLY A 47 57.98 -17.63 7.26
N ALA A 48 56.74 -17.55 6.86
CA ALA A 48 56.04 -16.32 6.59
C ALA A 48 54.55 -16.59 6.87
N SER A 49 54.13 -16.16 8.04
CA SER A 49 52.71 -16.14 8.41
C SER A 49 51.98 -15.11 7.54
N VAL A 50 51.41 -15.55 6.44
CA VAL A 50 50.44 -14.74 5.71
C VAL A 50 49.09 -14.95 6.43
N ALA A 51 48.76 -14.05 7.33
CA ALA A 51 47.42 -13.88 7.82
C ALA A 51 46.57 -13.37 6.65
N ALA A 52 45.96 -14.30 5.90
CA ALA A 52 44.87 -13.98 5.00
C ALA A 52 43.67 -13.57 5.88
N ALA A 53 43.58 -12.28 6.15
CA ALA A 53 42.35 -11.68 6.66
C ALA A 53 41.29 -11.95 5.62
N LEU A 54 40.45 -12.94 5.84
CA LEU A 54 39.16 -13.10 5.16
C LEU A 54 38.37 -11.85 5.50
N ALA A 55 38.42 -10.85 4.63
CA ALA A 55 37.46 -9.77 4.62
C ALA A 55 36.13 -10.40 4.27
N VAL A 56 35.42 -10.89 5.28
CA VAL A 56 33.99 -11.18 5.17
C VAL A 56 33.39 -9.83 4.86
N PRO A 57 32.79 -9.62 3.67
CA PRO A 57 32.03 -8.40 3.46
C PRO A 57 31.00 -8.35 4.58
N ALA A 58 31.05 -7.32 5.42
CA ALA A 58 30.03 -7.07 6.41
C ALA A 58 28.74 -6.89 5.59
N LEU A 59 27.95 -7.96 5.49
CA LEU A 59 26.59 -7.87 5.04
C LEU A 59 25.96 -6.79 5.93
N PRO A 60 25.35 -5.74 5.36
CA PRO A 60 24.65 -4.79 6.19
C PRO A 60 23.68 -5.60 7.03
N LEU A 61 23.90 -5.56 8.35
CA LEU A 61 22.92 -6.09 9.29
C LEU A 61 21.72 -5.14 9.12
N TYR A 62 20.77 -5.55 8.29
CA TYR A 62 19.45 -4.93 8.32
C TYR A 62 18.91 -5.25 9.71
N LEU A 63 19.07 -4.31 10.65
CA LEU A 63 18.29 -4.33 11.86
C LEU A 63 16.84 -4.30 11.38
N GLU A 64 16.16 -5.43 11.53
CA GLU A 64 14.72 -5.49 11.26
C GLU A 64 14.09 -4.34 12.04
N ALA A 65 13.34 -3.50 11.30
CA ALA A 65 12.62 -2.39 11.94
C ALA A 65 11.80 -2.99 13.09
N PRO A 66 11.88 -2.42 14.31
CA PRO A 66 11.15 -2.96 15.47
C PRO A 66 9.65 -2.82 15.23
N MET A 67 9.06 -3.86 14.63
CA MET A 67 7.66 -3.88 14.18
C MET A 67 6.66 -3.77 15.33
N ASP A 68 7.10 -4.01 16.56
CA ASP A 68 6.33 -3.91 17.79
C ASP A 68 6.32 -2.51 18.41
N ARG A 69 7.10 -1.57 17.86
CA ARG A 69 7.12 -0.19 18.36
C ARG A 69 5.78 0.50 18.11
N THR A 70 5.21 1.07 19.17
CA THR A 70 3.94 1.82 19.12
C THR A 70 4.09 3.21 19.74
N VAL A 71 3.21 4.14 19.31
CA VAL A 71 3.05 5.47 19.90
C VAL A 71 1.61 5.60 20.39
N LYS A 72 1.42 6.13 21.58
CA LYS A 72 0.09 6.28 22.17
C LYS A 72 -0.60 7.55 21.68
N GLU A 73 -1.83 7.41 21.18
CA GLU A 73 -2.67 8.55 20.83
C GLU A 73 -3.29 9.16 22.12
N PRO A 74 -3.02 10.44 22.44
CA PRO A 74 -3.33 11.00 23.76
C PRO A 74 -4.82 11.03 24.11
N LYS A 75 -5.71 11.30 23.12
CA LYS A 75 -7.16 11.49 23.38
C LYS A 75 -7.92 10.18 23.47
N SER A 76 -7.52 9.16 22.73
CA SER A 76 -8.18 7.85 22.67
C SER A 76 -7.45 6.77 23.49
N SER A 77 -6.20 7.05 23.88
CA SER A 77 -5.27 6.11 24.52
C SER A 77 -5.02 4.84 23.69
N MET A 78 -5.18 4.93 22.36
CA MET A 78 -4.90 3.82 21.46
C MET A 78 -3.41 3.78 21.10
N ASP A 79 -2.86 2.58 21.04
CA ASP A 79 -1.50 2.35 20.59
C ASP A 79 -1.47 2.28 19.05
N VAL A 80 -0.71 3.18 18.43
CA VAL A 80 -0.55 3.29 16.97
C VAL A 80 0.80 2.69 16.61
N PRO A 81 0.87 1.64 15.79
CA PRO A 81 2.15 1.07 15.36
C PRO A 81 2.97 2.08 14.59
N VAL A 82 4.28 2.15 14.88
CA VAL A 82 5.22 3.03 14.15
C VAL A 82 5.51 2.47 12.76
N TYR A 83 5.48 1.15 12.62
CA TYR A 83 5.68 0.45 11.36
C TYR A 83 4.46 -0.37 10.99
N MET A 84 4.23 -0.50 9.71
CA MET A 84 3.24 -1.43 9.17
C MET A 84 3.82 -2.17 7.97
N GLN A 85 3.51 -3.46 7.86
CA GLN A 85 3.78 -4.25 6.69
C GLN A 85 2.52 -4.32 5.83
N THR A 86 2.66 -4.05 4.54
CA THR A 86 1.56 -4.21 3.59
C THR A 86 1.51 -5.65 3.11
N ALA A 87 0.31 -6.21 2.98
CA ALA A 87 0.15 -7.52 2.36
C ALA A 87 0.44 -7.39 0.85
N GLY A 88 1.42 -8.16 0.37
CA GLY A 88 1.73 -8.26 -1.06
C GLY A 88 1.01 -9.48 -1.63
N THR A 89 -0.27 -9.37 -1.97
CA THR A 89 -1.07 -10.51 -2.41
C THR A 89 -1.32 -10.56 -3.91
N ASN A 90 -1.17 -9.45 -4.62
CA ASN A 90 -1.35 -9.39 -6.06
C ASN A 90 -0.02 -9.29 -6.81
N VAL A 91 0.02 -9.82 -8.04
CA VAL A 91 1.20 -9.84 -8.94
C VAL A 91 1.82 -8.44 -9.13
N ASN A 92 1.03 -7.39 -8.86
CA ASN A 92 1.41 -5.99 -9.03
C ASN A 92 1.74 -5.26 -7.72
N HIS A 93 1.69 -5.94 -6.56
CA HIS A 93 1.92 -5.35 -5.26
C HIS A 93 3.05 -6.07 -4.53
N THR A 94 4.13 -5.34 -4.30
CA THR A 94 5.22 -5.80 -3.44
C THR A 94 4.88 -5.51 -1.99
N SER A 95 5.11 -6.48 -1.11
CA SER A 95 5.07 -6.23 0.33
C SER A 95 6.11 -5.16 0.69
N SER A 96 5.69 -4.13 1.39
CA SER A 96 6.55 -3.02 1.80
C SER A 96 6.38 -2.74 3.28
N ILE A 97 7.46 -2.34 3.92
CA ILE A 97 7.41 -1.82 5.28
C ILE A 97 7.25 -0.30 5.17
N LEU A 98 6.18 0.21 5.78
CA LEU A 98 5.89 1.63 5.82
C LEU A 98 6.05 2.16 7.24
N ARG A 99 6.56 3.39 7.36
CA ARG A 99 6.75 4.10 8.62
C ARG A 99 5.68 5.16 8.82
N LEU A 100 5.21 5.31 10.05
CA LEU A 100 4.25 6.32 10.47
C LEU A 100 4.84 7.73 10.31
N VAL A 101 4.14 8.58 9.56
CA VAL A 101 4.47 9.99 9.38
C VAL A 101 3.76 10.85 10.43
N GLY A 102 2.50 10.55 10.69
CA GLY A 102 1.68 11.27 11.65
C GLY A 102 0.35 10.58 11.85
N PHE A 103 -0.30 10.87 12.96
CA PHE A 103 -1.58 10.26 13.34
C PHE A 103 -2.46 11.26 14.08
N GLY A 104 -3.76 10.98 14.12
CA GLY A 104 -4.68 11.82 14.87
C GLY A 104 -6.07 11.21 14.95
N VAL A 105 -6.79 11.61 16.00
CA VAL A 105 -8.17 11.17 16.19
C VAL A 105 -9.12 11.95 15.29
N ARG A 106 -10.05 11.25 14.65
CA ARG A 106 -11.21 11.88 14.03
C ARG A 106 -12.31 12.04 15.03
N THR A 107 -12.76 13.29 15.19
CA THR A 107 -13.88 13.64 16.02
C THR A 107 -15.05 14.05 15.15
N VAL A 108 -16.24 13.56 15.44
CA VAL A 108 -17.49 13.94 14.74
C VAL A 108 -18.42 14.58 15.75
N THR A 109 -19.11 15.61 15.27
CA THR A 109 -20.09 16.41 16.00
C THR A 109 -19.49 17.36 17.03
N PHE A 110 -20.26 18.39 17.36
CA PHE A 110 -19.94 19.37 18.42
C PHE A 110 -19.80 18.73 19.82
N LEU A 111 -20.24 17.48 20.01
CA LEU A 111 -20.09 16.72 21.26
C LEU A 111 -18.73 16.02 21.42
N GLY A 112 -17.85 16.14 20.45
CA GLY A 112 -16.47 15.62 20.54
C GLY A 112 -16.36 14.09 20.53
N PHE A 113 -17.29 13.36 19.91
CA PHE A 113 -17.20 11.91 19.84
C PHE A 113 -16.01 11.45 18.97
N HIS A 114 -15.07 10.74 19.58
CA HIS A 114 -13.96 10.09 18.89
C HIS A 114 -14.47 8.87 18.12
N VAL A 115 -14.22 8.84 16.81
CA VAL A 115 -14.71 7.75 15.93
C VAL A 115 -13.60 6.75 15.67
N TYR A 116 -12.45 7.24 15.20
CA TYR A 116 -11.28 6.42 14.94
C TYR A 116 -9.99 7.25 15.03
N VAL A 117 -8.89 6.57 15.18
CA VAL A 117 -7.56 7.13 14.97
C VAL A 117 -7.16 6.83 13.52
N ALA A 118 -6.68 7.83 12.80
CA ALA A 118 -6.09 7.67 11.49
C ALA A 118 -4.61 7.97 11.54
N GLY A 119 -3.79 7.21 10.78
CA GLY A 119 -2.36 7.44 10.63
C GLY A 119 -1.95 7.39 9.16
N LEU A 120 -1.07 8.30 8.73
CA LEU A 120 -0.42 8.26 7.42
C LEU A 120 0.89 7.50 7.54
N TYR A 121 1.10 6.53 6.65
CA TYR A 121 2.30 5.73 6.55
C TYR A 121 2.90 5.85 5.15
N VAL A 122 4.23 5.91 5.07
CA VAL A 122 4.99 6.05 3.83
C VAL A 122 6.25 5.19 3.93
N ALA A 123 6.83 4.78 2.81
CA ALA A 123 8.11 4.08 2.80
C ALA A 123 9.20 4.92 3.50
N GLU A 124 9.99 4.28 4.35
CA GLU A 124 10.91 4.97 5.27
C GLU A 124 11.99 5.77 4.55
N ASP A 125 12.58 5.21 3.51
CA ASP A 125 13.59 5.87 2.67
C ASP A 125 13.07 7.15 1.99
N ALA A 126 11.83 7.12 1.51
CA ALA A 126 11.17 8.30 0.93
C ALA A 126 10.85 9.36 1.97
N LEU A 127 10.47 8.94 3.18
CA LEU A 127 10.23 9.85 4.30
C LEU A 127 11.53 10.57 4.72
N GLU A 128 12.63 9.84 4.85
CA GLU A 128 13.94 10.39 5.23
C GLU A 128 14.48 11.33 4.15
N ALA A 129 14.35 10.98 2.88
CA ALA A 129 14.75 11.85 1.77
C ALA A 129 13.98 13.18 1.77
N SER A 130 12.70 13.14 2.16
CA SER A 130 11.82 14.33 2.20
C SER A 130 12.08 15.24 3.39
N ARG A 131 12.58 14.73 4.52
CA ARG A 131 12.82 15.52 5.74
C ARG A 131 13.85 16.64 5.58
N LYS A 132 14.91 16.40 4.83
CA LYS A 132 16.03 17.36 4.69
C LYS A 132 15.65 18.69 4.03
N PRO A 133 14.83 18.71 2.96
CA PRO A 133 14.37 19.96 2.34
C PRO A 133 13.25 20.66 3.10
N LEU A 134 12.44 19.94 3.88
CA LEU A 134 11.21 20.44 4.51
C LEU A 134 11.45 21.28 5.77
N ALA A 135 12.67 21.28 6.32
CA ALA A 135 13.02 22.06 7.52
C ALA A 135 12.87 23.59 7.34
N SER A 136 12.55 24.10 6.15
CA SER A 136 12.60 25.52 5.80
C SER A 136 11.30 26.16 5.30
N GLY A 137 10.13 25.47 5.33
CA GLY A 137 8.91 26.06 4.77
C GLY A 137 7.59 25.44 5.22
N ASP A 138 6.49 26.11 4.90
CA ASP A 138 5.14 25.55 5.06
C ASP A 138 4.94 24.42 4.04
N VAL A 139 4.61 23.24 4.53
CA VAL A 139 4.49 22.03 3.72
C VAL A 139 3.08 21.91 3.19
N ASP A 140 2.95 21.96 1.86
CA ASP A 140 1.73 21.54 1.18
C ASP A 140 1.62 20.01 1.22
N LEU A 141 0.83 19.49 2.15
CA LEU A 141 0.66 18.06 2.37
C LEU A 141 0.04 17.34 1.16
N GLU A 142 -0.88 17.98 0.43
CA GLU A 142 -1.48 17.37 -0.75
C GLU A 142 -0.44 17.21 -1.85
N LYS A 143 0.35 18.25 -2.10
CA LYS A 143 1.44 18.19 -3.07
C LYS A 143 2.49 17.15 -2.69
N GLN A 144 2.94 17.14 -1.43
CA GLN A 144 3.94 16.18 -0.95
C GLN A 144 3.47 14.73 -1.14
N LEU A 145 2.22 14.43 -0.79
CA LEU A 145 1.66 13.09 -0.98
C LEU A 145 1.55 12.71 -2.47
N GLN A 146 1.15 13.65 -3.31
CA GLN A 146 1.11 13.44 -4.76
C GLN A 146 2.50 13.17 -5.33
N ASP A 147 3.51 13.96 -4.96
CA ASP A 147 4.90 13.78 -5.40
C ASP A 147 5.44 12.38 -5.04
N TRP A 148 5.13 11.88 -3.84
CA TRP A 148 5.48 10.51 -3.43
C TRP A 148 4.81 9.46 -4.29
N LEU A 149 3.50 9.58 -4.49
CA LEU A 149 2.75 8.61 -5.31
C LEU A 149 3.19 8.63 -6.78
N GLU A 150 3.49 9.80 -7.34
CA GLU A 150 4.05 9.94 -8.70
C GLU A 150 5.42 9.32 -8.82
N ALA A 151 6.26 9.44 -7.79
CA ALA A 151 7.56 8.76 -7.70
C ALA A 151 7.44 7.24 -7.49
N GLY A 152 6.23 6.70 -7.33
CA GLY A 152 5.99 5.28 -7.09
C GLY A 152 6.15 4.84 -5.65
N VAL A 153 6.26 5.78 -4.72
CA VAL A 153 6.36 5.50 -3.28
C VAL A 153 5.01 5.00 -2.76
N PRO A 154 4.94 3.82 -2.14
CA PRO A 154 3.71 3.34 -1.53
C PRO A 154 3.36 4.17 -0.30
N CYS A 155 2.09 4.56 -0.21
CA CYS A 155 1.53 5.31 0.89
C CYS A 155 0.29 4.62 1.43
N ALA A 156 0.04 4.73 2.74
CA ALA A 156 -1.15 4.13 3.34
C ALA A 156 -1.80 5.04 4.37
N ILE A 157 -3.12 4.96 4.45
CA ILE A 157 -3.90 5.46 5.58
C ILE A 157 -4.39 4.26 6.39
N ARG A 158 -3.99 4.19 7.65
CA ARG A 158 -4.49 3.22 8.63
C ARG A 158 -5.60 3.85 9.45
N ILE A 159 -6.74 3.17 9.55
CA ILE A 159 -7.92 3.60 10.31
C ILE A 159 -8.15 2.58 11.42
N MET A 160 -8.10 3.02 12.67
CA MET A 160 -8.33 2.18 13.84
C MET A 160 -9.54 2.72 14.63
N PRO A 161 -10.70 2.05 14.60
CA PRO A 161 -11.88 2.49 15.33
C PRO A 161 -11.65 2.51 16.84
N VAL A 162 -12.07 3.59 17.50
CA VAL A 162 -12.01 3.74 18.96
C VAL A 162 -13.10 2.88 19.64
N ARG A 163 -14.14 2.53 18.88
CA ARG A 163 -15.24 1.63 19.29
C ARG A 163 -15.55 0.68 18.14
N SER A 164 -16.08 -0.50 18.45
CA SER A 164 -16.57 -1.40 17.41
C SER A 164 -17.64 -0.69 16.58
N THR A 165 -17.53 -0.78 15.26
CA THR A 165 -18.40 -0.14 14.27
C THR A 165 -18.71 -1.10 13.13
N ASP A 166 -19.72 -0.80 12.31
CA ASP A 166 -19.98 -1.60 11.12
C ASP A 166 -19.08 -1.17 9.95
N PHE A 167 -18.61 -2.14 9.16
CA PHE A 167 -17.88 -1.84 7.93
C PHE A 167 -18.66 -0.90 7.00
N ALA A 168 -19.99 -1.00 7.00
CA ALA A 168 -20.85 -0.13 6.22
C ALA A 168 -20.66 1.35 6.59
N HIS A 169 -20.51 1.68 7.88
CA HIS A 169 -20.27 3.07 8.32
C HIS A 169 -18.93 3.60 7.83
N LEU A 170 -17.86 2.79 7.87
CA LEU A 170 -16.55 3.18 7.34
C LEU A 170 -16.61 3.35 5.82
N ARG A 171 -17.18 2.38 5.11
CA ARG A 171 -17.42 2.43 3.66
C ARG A 171 -18.13 3.73 3.24
N ASP A 172 -19.25 4.01 3.88
CA ASP A 172 -20.08 5.19 3.55
C ASP A 172 -19.35 6.49 3.87
N GLY A 173 -18.51 6.49 4.92
CA GLY A 173 -17.61 7.59 5.25
C GLY A 173 -16.57 7.84 4.15
N LEU A 174 -15.92 6.79 3.65
CA LEU A 174 -14.93 6.85 2.57
C LEU A 174 -15.56 7.33 1.25
N VAL A 175 -16.72 6.76 0.88
CA VAL A 175 -17.44 7.17 -0.32
C VAL A 175 -17.87 8.65 -0.25
N ARG A 176 -18.30 9.11 0.92
CA ARG A 176 -18.63 10.52 1.13
C ARG A 176 -17.40 11.42 0.96
N ALA A 177 -16.24 10.99 1.48
CA ALA A 177 -15.00 11.74 1.33
C ALA A 177 -14.58 11.85 -0.15
N ILE A 178 -14.68 10.77 -0.92
CA ILE A 178 -14.43 10.80 -2.36
C ILE A 178 -15.37 11.74 -3.09
N ASN A 179 -16.68 11.70 -2.79
CA ASN A 179 -17.66 12.57 -3.43
C ASN A 179 -17.40 14.07 -3.15
N VAL A 180 -16.93 14.39 -1.93
CA VAL A 180 -16.52 15.77 -1.59
C VAL A 180 -15.28 16.17 -2.40
N ARG A 181 -14.29 15.28 -2.52
CA ARG A 181 -13.10 15.51 -3.36
C ARG A 181 -13.46 15.70 -4.83
N ALA A 182 -14.31 14.85 -5.38
CA ALA A 182 -14.76 14.96 -6.77
C ALA A 182 -15.51 16.28 -7.01
N LYS A 183 -16.38 16.71 -6.08
CA LYS A 183 -17.04 18.02 -6.15
C LYS A 183 -16.02 19.17 -6.16
N HIS A 184 -14.99 19.08 -5.32
CA HIS A 184 -13.92 20.08 -5.29
C HIS A 184 -13.11 20.09 -6.59
N ALA A 185 -12.76 18.91 -7.12
CA ALA A 185 -12.03 18.79 -8.38
C ALA A 185 -12.80 19.38 -9.57
N ARG A 186 -14.13 19.18 -9.64
CA ARG A 186 -14.99 19.82 -10.67
C ARG A 186 -14.98 21.35 -10.60
N ALA A 187 -14.77 21.91 -9.43
CA ALA A 187 -14.66 23.36 -9.25
C ALA A 187 -13.28 23.92 -9.65
N LEU A 188 -12.31 23.05 -9.96
CA LEU A 188 -10.94 23.39 -10.34
C LEU A 188 -10.57 22.78 -11.71
N PRO A 189 -11.25 23.19 -12.81
CA PRO A 189 -11.10 22.56 -14.12
C PRO A 189 -9.71 22.77 -14.74
N ASP A 190 -8.96 23.77 -14.29
CA ASP A 190 -7.58 24.01 -14.75
C ASP A 190 -6.56 23.06 -14.07
N THR A 191 -6.91 22.50 -12.93
CA THR A 191 -6.05 21.61 -12.15
C THR A 191 -6.35 20.14 -12.40
N TYR A 192 -7.64 19.78 -12.45
CA TYR A 192 -8.10 18.40 -12.57
C TYR A 192 -8.80 18.15 -13.90
N ASP A 193 -8.52 17.00 -14.49
CA ASP A 193 -9.34 16.45 -15.57
C ASP A 193 -10.51 15.67 -14.95
N MET A 194 -11.73 16.15 -15.21
CA MET A 194 -13.00 15.54 -14.81
C MET A 194 -13.86 15.27 -16.05
N SER A 195 -13.23 14.79 -17.14
CA SER A 195 -13.93 14.38 -18.35
C SER A 195 -14.91 13.23 -18.09
N ASP A 196 -15.85 13.00 -19.00
CA ASP A 196 -16.82 11.91 -18.91
C ASP A 196 -16.14 10.54 -18.73
N GLU A 197 -14.96 10.35 -19.33
CA GLU A 197 -14.15 9.14 -19.17
C GLU A 197 -13.69 8.96 -17.71
N VAL A 198 -13.19 10.03 -17.07
CA VAL A 198 -12.77 10.06 -15.67
C VAL A 198 -13.97 9.83 -14.73
N GLU A 199 -15.11 10.50 -15.00
CA GLU A 199 -16.34 10.35 -14.22
C GLU A 199 -16.89 8.91 -14.28
N ASN A 200 -16.86 8.29 -15.44
CA ASN A 200 -17.28 6.91 -15.63
C ASN A 200 -16.35 5.94 -14.90
N SER A 201 -15.02 6.15 -15.00
CA SER A 201 -14.02 5.37 -14.27
C SER A 201 -14.20 5.52 -12.76
N LEU A 202 -14.39 6.75 -12.27
CA LEU A 202 -14.67 7.01 -10.86
C LEU A 202 -15.91 6.26 -10.36
N SER A 203 -16.99 6.26 -11.16
CA SER A 203 -18.23 5.59 -10.80
C SER A 203 -18.05 4.08 -10.67
N ARG A 204 -17.30 3.45 -11.60
CA ARG A 204 -16.94 2.02 -11.53
C ARG A 204 -16.09 1.73 -10.29
N ASN A 205 -15.03 2.49 -10.08
CA ASN A 205 -14.12 2.32 -8.96
C ASN A 205 -14.82 2.50 -7.60
N VAL A 206 -15.79 3.41 -7.49
CA VAL A 206 -16.63 3.55 -6.28
C VAL A 206 -17.51 2.33 -6.07
N HIS A 207 -18.07 1.77 -7.15
CA HIS A 207 -18.85 0.53 -7.07
C HIS A 207 -17.98 -0.64 -6.59
N ASP A 208 -16.81 -0.81 -7.18
CA ASP A 208 -15.86 -1.86 -6.84
C ASP A 208 -15.38 -1.71 -5.38
N LEU A 209 -14.98 -0.52 -4.97
CA LEU A 209 -14.62 -0.24 -3.57
C LEU A 209 -15.74 -0.65 -2.61
N LYS A 210 -17.00 -0.31 -2.90
CA LYS A 210 -18.13 -0.69 -2.04
C LYS A 210 -18.29 -2.20 -1.92
N SER A 211 -17.99 -2.95 -2.96
CA SER A 211 -18.11 -4.41 -2.99
C SER A 211 -17.09 -5.13 -2.10
N LEU A 212 -15.94 -4.48 -1.81
CA LEU A 212 -14.88 -5.05 -0.99
C LEU A 212 -15.24 -5.13 0.50
N PHE A 213 -16.22 -4.35 0.97
CA PHE A 213 -16.52 -4.26 2.38
C PHE A 213 -17.40 -5.43 2.86
N PRO A 214 -16.93 -6.19 3.88
CA PRO A 214 -17.73 -7.25 4.50
C PRO A 214 -18.99 -6.70 5.18
N ARG A 215 -20.01 -7.54 5.33
CA ARG A 215 -21.25 -7.22 6.09
C ARG A 215 -21.10 -7.58 7.57
N THR A 216 -20.01 -7.19 8.18
CA THR A 216 -19.66 -7.52 9.57
C THR A 216 -19.24 -6.26 10.33
N LYS A 217 -18.84 -6.43 11.59
CA LYS A 217 -18.32 -5.34 12.42
C LYS A 217 -16.80 -5.29 12.38
N VAL A 218 -16.27 -4.06 12.35
CA VAL A 218 -14.88 -3.77 12.65
C VAL A 218 -14.72 -3.68 14.14
N GLN A 219 -13.83 -4.47 14.71
CA GLN A 219 -13.57 -4.46 16.14
C GLN A 219 -12.76 -3.23 16.54
N ARG A 220 -12.93 -2.78 17.79
CA ARG A 220 -12.09 -1.72 18.36
C ARG A 220 -10.61 -2.07 18.21
N GLY A 221 -9.81 -1.14 17.73
CA GLY A 221 -8.36 -1.30 17.57
C GLY A 221 -7.91 -2.15 16.39
N HIS A 222 -8.82 -2.86 15.73
CA HIS A 222 -8.48 -3.56 14.49
C HIS A 222 -8.31 -2.55 13.35
N ALA A 223 -7.21 -2.67 12.61
CA ALA A 223 -6.86 -1.73 11.57
C ALA A 223 -7.56 -2.04 10.25
N LEU A 224 -8.14 -1.00 9.64
CA LEU A 224 -8.51 -0.97 8.23
C LEU A 224 -7.47 -0.12 7.50
N ASP A 225 -6.74 -0.71 6.58
CA ASP A 225 -5.65 -0.08 5.86
C ASP A 225 -6.04 0.18 4.40
N LEU A 226 -5.80 1.40 3.96
CA LEU A 226 -5.98 1.88 2.60
C LEU A 226 -4.59 2.09 2.01
N VAL A 227 -4.05 1.09 1.32
CA VAL A 227 -2.70 1.12 0.75
C VAL A 227 -2.78 1.53 -0.70
N VAL A 228 -2.13 2.61 -1.07
CA VAL A 228 -2.08 3.11 -2.45
C VAL A 228 -0.65 3.05 -2.96
N GLN A 229 -0.50 2.51 -4.14
CA GLN A 229 0.78 2.46 -4.85
C GLN A 229 0.58 2.55 -6.37
N LYS A 230 1.63 2.96 -7.06
CA LYS A 230 1.66 2.94 -8.52
C LYS A 230 1.82 1.51 -9.01
N THR A 231 1.02 1.10 -9.99
CA THR A 231 1.09 -0.24 -10.58
C THR A 231 2.14 -0.29 -11.70
N GLN A 232 2.49 -1.50 -12.15
CA GLN A 232 3.36 -1.68 -13.31
C GLN A 232 2.75 -1.10 -14.60
N ALA A 233 1.43 -0.97 -14.67
CA ALA A 233 0.73 -0.32 -15.78
C ALA A 233 0.78 1.21 -15.72
N HIS A 234 1.52 1.80 -14.77
CA HIS A 234 1.58 3.24 -14.50
C HIS A 234 0.22 3.86 -14.11
N THR A 235 -0.68 3.04 -13.57
CA THR A 235 -1.93 3.45 -12.93
C THR A 235 -1.76 3.47 -11.40
N TYR A 236 -2.80 3.82 -10.67
CA TYR A 236 -2.80 3.76 -9.22
C TYR A 236 -3.74 2.67 -8.74
N GLY A 237 -3.26 1.83 -7.83
CA GLY A 237 -4.03 0.79 -7.19
C GLY A 237 -4.24 1.08 -5.71
N LEU A 238 -5.43 0.74 -5.22
CA LEU A 238 -5.82 0.76 -3.82
C LEU A 238 -6.05 -0.67 -3.34
N SER A 239 -5.20 -1.15 -2.44
CA SER A 239 -5.46 -2.37 -1.66
C SER A 239 -6.19 -2.01 -0.38
N LEU A 240 -7.34 -2.62 -0.15
CA LEU A 240 -8.09 -2.53 1.09
C LEU A 240 -7.72 -3.73 1.96
N GLN A 241 -7.16 -3.48 3.15
CA GLN A 241 -6.72 -4.54 4.06
C GLN A 241 -7.39 -4.37 5.42
N TYR A 242 -7.75 -5.48 6.06
CA TYR A 242 -8.28 -5.50 7.40
C TYR A 242 -7.44 -6.40 8.30
N ASN A 243 -6.85 -5.82 9.31
CA ASN A 243 -5.99 -6.51 10.28
C ASN A 243 -4.90 -7.37 9.60
N GLY A 244 -4.24 -6.80 8.58
CA GLY A 244 -3.19 -7.46 7.80
C GLY A 244 -3.67 -8.40 6.69
N THR A 245 -4.98 -8.62 6.55
CA THR A 245 -5.55 -9.46 5.49
C THR A 245 -6.15 -8.58 4.40
N GLU A 246 -5.78 -8.82 3.13
CA GLU A 246 -6.37 -8.10 2.00
C GLU A 246 -7.84 -8.51 1.80
N LEU A 247 -8.72 -7.51 1.79
CA LEU A 247 -10.14 -7.67 1.44
C LEU A 247 -10.37 -7.60 -0.07
N GLY A 248 -9.50 -6.89 -0.77
CA GLY A 248 -9.51 -6.76 -2.21
C GLY A 248 -8.80 -5.50 -2.71
N PHE A 249 -8.89 -5.29 -4.02
CA PHE A 249 -8.10 -4.33 -4.75
C PHE A 249 -8.95 -3.56 -5.77
N VAL A 250 -8.70 -2.26 -5.89
CA VAL A 250 -9.31 -1.39 -6.90
C VAL A 250 -8.19 -0.68 -7.66
N GLU A 251 -8.16 -0.86 -8.98
CA GLU A 251 -7.19 -0.18 -9.83
C GLU A 251 -7.87 0.95 -10.61
N SER A 252 -7.21 2.12 -10.66
CA SER A 252 -7.66 3.20 -11.53
C SER A 252 -7.41 2.83 -12.99
N GLU A 253 -8.35 3.14 -13.86
CA GLU A 253 -8.13 2.99 -15.30
C GLU A 253 -7.07 3.99 -15.78
N ARG A 254 -6.35 3.61 -16.83
CA ARG A 254 -5.45 4.53 -17.52
C ARG A 254 -6.31 5.52 -18.30
N VAL A 255 -6.31 6.76 -17.86
CA VAL A 255 -6.94 7.86 -18.58
C VAL A 255 -5.88 8.56 -19.41
N SER A 256 -6.21 8.90 -20.66
CA SER A 256 -5.32 9.67 -21.54
C SER A 256 -5.06 11.03 -20.90
N GLU A 257 -3.77 11.37 -20.72
CA GLU A 257 -3.39 12.70 -20.23
C GLU A 257 -3.88 13.77 -21.20
N ARG A 258 -4.72 14.69 -20.75
CA ARG A 258 -5.23 15.81 -21.52
C ARG A 258 -4.53 17.12 -21.09
N GLY A 259 -3.37 17.38 -21.68
CA GLY A 259 -2.58 18.56 -21.34
C GLY A 259 -1.89 18.43 -19.98
N SER A 260 -1.80 19.54 -19.20
CA SER A 260 -1.15 19.58 -17.89
C SER A 260 -2.07 19.25 -16.71
N ARG A 261 -3.35 18.90 -16.98
CA ARG A 261 -4.33 18.60 -15.94
C ARG A 261 -4.15 17.20 -15.41
N ARG A 262 -4.32 17.04 -14.10
CA ARG A 262 -4.17 15.74 -13.43
C ARG A 262 -5.49 14.96 -13.52
N PRO A 263 -5.48 13.70 -13.96
CA PRO A 263 -6.68 12.86 -13.94
C PRO A 263 -7.09 12.60 -12.49
N PHE A 264 -8.38 12.76 -12.21
CA PHE A 264 -8.93 12.43 -10.90
C PHE A 264 -9.05 10.90 -10.77
N THR A 265 -8.30 10.30 -9.86
CA THR A 265 -8.35 8.86 -9.60
C THR A 265 -8.83 8.57 -8.18
N LEU A 266 -9.63 7.52 -8.00
CA LEU A 266 -10.15 7.13 -6.68
C LEU A 266 -9.03 6.83 -5.68
N PRO A 267 -8.00 5.99 -5.99
CA PRO A 267 -6.95 5.65 -5.04
C PRO A 267 -6.23 6.89 -4.47
N VAL A 268 -5.75 7.77 -5.35
CA VAL A 268 -5.03 8.98 -4.95
C VAL A 268 -5.94 9.93 -4.18
N SER A 269 -7.16 10.17 -4.70
CA SER A 269 -8.10 11.10 -4.08
C SER A 269 -8.57 10.65 -2.71
N LEU A 270 -8.62 9.35 -2.45
CA LEU A 270 -8.97 8.81 -1.14
C LEU A 270 -7.89 9.13 -0.09
N LEU A 271 -6.60 8.97 -0.42
CA LEU A 271 -5.51 9.38 0.47
C LEU A 271 -5.50 10.89 0.68
N LEU A 272 -5.65 11.67 -0.41
CA LEU A 272 -5.70 13.14 -0.34
C LEU A 272 -6.85 13.65 0.53
N ALA A 273 -7.95 12.91 0.64
CA ALA A 273 -9.05 13.27 1.53
C ALA A 273 -8.64 13.32 3.01
N TYR A 274 -7.62 12.57 3.41
CA TYR A 274 -7.12 12.55 4.79
C TYR A 274 -6.08 13.62 5.11
N VAL A 275 -5.32 14.06 4.11
CA VAL A 275 -4.25 15.05 4.30
C VAL A 275 -4.65 16.46 3.88
N GLY A 276 -5.65 16.59 3.02
CA GLY A 276 -6.13 17.86 2.49
C GLY A 276 -7.21 18.53 3.35
N MET A 277 -7.64 19.70 2.87
CA MET A 277 -8.68 20.50 3.51
C MET A 277 -10.09 20.16 3.01
N HIS A 278 -10.20 19.41 1.91
CA HIS A 278 -11.48 19.05 1.28
C HIS A 278 -11.61 17.52 1.06
N PRO A 279 -12.38 16.79 1.91
CA PRO A 279 -13.01 17.25 3.15
C PRO A 279 -12.00 17.45 4.27
N ASP A 280 -12.34 18.28 5.24
CA ASP A 280 -11.60 18.36 6.50
C ASP A 280 -11.99 17.17 7.39
N ILE A 281 -11.20 16.08 7.30
CA ILE A 281 -11.46 14.84 8.06
C ILE A 281 -10.91 14.96 9.48
N SER A 282 -9.67 15.45 9.64
CA SER A 282 -9.03 15.56 10.95
C SER A 282 -7.87 16.56 10.91
N GLU A 283 -8.07 17.71 11.55
CA GLU A 283 -7.02 18.70 11.77
C GLU A 283 -5.86 18.11 12.61
N ALA A 284 -6.19 17.30 13.62
CA ALA A 284 -5.20 16.66 14.47
C ALA A 284 -4.24 15.78 13.64
N LEU A 285 -4.78 15.01 12.66
CA LEU A 285 -3.97 14.20 11.76
C LEU A 285 -3.05 15.08 10.90
N ARG A 286 -3.57 16.13 10.27
CA ARG A 286 -2.77 17.02 9.42
C ARG A 286 -1.65 17.71 10.19
N THR A 287 -1.94 18.21 11.39
CA THR A 287 -0.93 18.85 12.27
C THR A 287 0.15 17.85 12.65
N SER A 288 -0.23 16.63 13.02
CA SER A 288 0.73 15.57 13.34
C SER A 288 1.58 15.16 12.13
N ILE A 289 1.00 15.08 10.93
CA ILE A 289 1.74 14.79 9.70
C ILE A 289 2.79 15.89 9.42
N ARG A 290 2.41 17.18 9.51
CA ARG A 290 3.38 18.28 9.36
C ARG A 290 4.53 18.16 10.35
N HIS A 291 4.22 17.86 11.60
CA HIS A 291 5.23 17.65 12.61
C HIS A 291 6.16 16.46 12.28
N GLY A 292 5.58 15.31 11.87
CA GLY A 292 6.35 14.11 11.54
C GLY A 292 7.19 14.22 10.27
N LEU A 293 6.86 15.17 9.36
CA LEU A 293 7.68 15.49 8.20
C LEU A 293 8.92 16.31 8.57
N THR A 294 8.88 17.07 9.65
CA THR A 294 9.97 17.93 10.10
C THR A 294 10.78 17.34 11.26
N HIS A 295 10.17 16.48 12.05
CA HIS A 295 10.75 15.85 13.23
C HIS A 295 10.47 14.34 13.22
N GLU A 296 11.34 13.57 13.86
CA GLU A 296 11.03 12.17 14.11
C GLU A 296 9.91 12.04 15.14
N LEU A 297 8.99 11.10 14.89
CA LEU A 297 8.03 10.70 15.90
C LEU A 297 8.79 9.95 17.02
N PRO A 298 8.45 10.18 18.29
CA PRO A 298 9.13 9.61 19.44
C PRO A 298 9.10 8.08 19.47
#